data_54031730a0c19b820042e58131b7edec
#
_entry.id   54031730a0c19b820042e58131b7edec
#
_cell.length_a   1.000
_cell.length_b   1.000
_cell.length_c   1.000
_cell.angle_alpha   90.00
_cell.angle_beta   90.00
_cell.angle_gamma   90.00
#
_symmetry.space_group_name_H-M   'P 1'
#
loop_
_entity.id
_entity.type
_entity.pdbx_description
1 polymer ?
#
loop_
_entity_poly.entity_id
_entity_poly.type
_entity_poly.pdbx_seq_one_letter_code
_entity_poly.pdbx_strand_id
1 'polypeptide(L)'
;MLDVKNLSYCYGMNAPVLQNISLHIADGERLALLGSSGRGKSTLALLLAGYLPLQEGYIALDGAALPKGGYNPIQLIYQHPEKAMDPRWKVKDSLSEAWDVPDELLRAIGAEPDWLTRWPNELSGGQLQRLSILRALSPKTRVLIADEITASLDPITQAQIWSVILQEVERHDMILIAITHNEALARRICTRLVHVDDLQA
;
A
#
# COMPACT_ATOMS: atom_id res chain seq x y z
N MET A 1 -8.01 4.57 -13.64
CA MET A 1 -6.84 5.47 -13.60
C MET A 1 -6.84 6.33 -12.35
N LEU A 2 -5.66 6.69 -11.81
CA LEU A 2 -5.50 7.56 -10.64
C LEU A 2 -4.91 8.91 -11.07
N ASP A 3 -5.59 10.00 -10.73
CA ASP A 3 -5.16 11.38 -10.98
C ASP A 3 -4.94 12.12 -9.66
N VAL A 4 -3.76 12.71 -9.52
CA VAL A 4 -3.38 13.60 -8.42
C VAL A 4 -2.96 14.93 -9.02
N LYS A 5 -3.53 16.04 -8.56
CA LYS A 5 -3.17 17.37 -9.08
C LYS A 5 -2.97 18.40 -7.98
N ASN A 6 -1.88 19.12 -8.08
CA ASN A 6 -1.49 20.26 -7.24
C ASN A 6 -1.57 19.95 -5.76
N LEU A 7 -1.21 18.73 -5.35
CA LEU A 7 -1.33 18.28 -3.98
C LEU A 7 -0.18 18.85 -3.14
N SER A 8 -0.55 19.61 -2.10
CA SER A 8 0.39 20.14 -1.11
C SER A 8 -0.05 19.74 0.29
N TYR A 9 0.91 19.51 1.17
CA TYR A 9 0.62 19.10 2.55
C TYR A 9 1.72 19.53 3.52
N CYS A 10 1.30 20.01 4.70
CA CYS A 10 2.17 20.31 5.83
C CYS A 10 1.63 19.71 7.14
N TYR A 11 2.53 19.28 8.03
CA TYR A 11 2.17 18.89 9.39
C TYR A 11 2.18 20.10 10.31
N GLY A 12 0.99 20.54 10.74
CA GLY A 12 0.84 21.74 11.59
C GLY A 12 1.30 23.02 10.88
N MET A 13 2.07 23.86 11.57
CA MET A 13 2.62 25.12 11.03
C MET A 13 4.06 24.97 10.50
N ASN A 14 4.51 23.76 10.21
CA ASN A 14 5.85 23.51 9.68
C ASN A 14 5.95 23.78 8.18
N ALA A 15 7.17 23.72 7.66
CA ALA A 15 7.39 23.76 6.20
C ALA A 15 6.64 22.62 5.50
N PRO A 16 6.15 22.86 4.28
CA PRO A 16 5.46 21.83 3.50
C PRO A 16 6.33 20.59 3.30
N VAL A 17 5.73 19.41 3.53
CA VAL A 17 6.37 18.12 3.25
C VAL A 17 6.17 17.72 1.80
N LEU A 18 5.04 18.11 1.22
CA LEU A 18 4.71 17.93 -0.20
C LEU A 18 4.31 19.28 -0.78
N GLN A 19 4.82 19.62 -1.98
CA GLN A 19 4.54 20.87 -2.65
C GLN A 19 4.14 20.60 -4.11
N ASN A 20 2.92 21.01 -4.47
CA ASN A 20 2.40 21.00 -5.82
C ASN A 20 2.57 19.66 -6.59
N ILE A 21 2.44 18.53 -5.88
CA ILE A 21 2.58 17.19 -6.46
C ILE A 21 1.48 16.96 -7.48
N SER A 22 1.87 16.59 -8.69
CA SER A 22 0.95 16.14 -9.74
C SER A 22 1.43 14.82 -10.30
N LEU A 23 0.53 13.83 -10.37
CA LEU A 23 0.84 12.47 -10.78
C LEU A 23 -0.36 11.83 -11.46
N HIS A 24 -0.12 11.21 -12.60
CA HIS A 24 -1.10 10.42 -13.33
C HIS A 24 -0.61 8.96 -13.44
N ILE A 25 -1.47 8.00 -13.12
CA ILE A 25 -1.17 6.57 -13.18
C ILE A 25 -2.32 5.86 -13.91
N ALA A 26 -1.98 5.15 -14.98
CA ALA A 26 -2.95 4.39 -15.76
C ALA A 26 -3.39 3.10 -15.04
N ASP A 27 -4.54 2.54 -15.43
CA ASP A 27 -4.97 1.23 -14.92
C ASP A 27 -3.93 0.15 -15.24
N GLY A 28 -3.75 -0.81 -14.34
CA GLY A 28 -2.76 -1.87 -14.46
C GLY A 28 -1.29 -1.41 -14.38
N GLU A 29 -1.04 -0.11 -14.27
CA GLU A 29 0.32 0.43 -14.19
C GLU A 29 0.95 0.12 -12.83
N ARG A 30 2.24 -0.22 -12.86
CA ARG A 30 3.05 -0.47 -11.66
C ARG A 30 4.11 0.61 -11.55
N LEU A 31 3.89 1.55 -10.64
CA LEU A 31 4.76 2.68 -10.36
C LEU A 31 5.65 2.40 -9.14
N ALA A 32 6.95 2.61 -9.27
CA ALA A 32 7.85 2.73 -8.11
C ALA A 32 8.03 4.20 -7.75
N LEU A 33 7.76 4.55 -6.49
CA LEU A 33 8.05 5.86 -5.93
C LEU A 33 9.35 5.78 -5.13
N LEU A 34 10.40 6.36 -5.69
CA LEU A 34 11.75 6.36 -5.15
C LEU A 34 12.08 7.67 -4.43
N GLY A 35 13.13 7.67 -3.63
CA GLY A 35 13.66 8.85 -2.95
C GLY A 35 14.18 8.54 -1.56
N SER A 36 15.00 9.44 -1.01
CA SER A 36 15.56 9.29 0.33
C SER A 36 14.48 9.38 1.42
N SER A 37 14.81 8.89 2.63
CA SER A 37 13.91 9.00 3.78
C SER A 37 13.61 10.47 4.11
N GLY A 38 12.38 10.73 4.58
CA GLY A 38 11.93 12.09 4.93
C GLY A 38 11.45 12.96 3.77
N ARG A 39 11.46 12.47 2.51
CA ARG A 39 11.00 13.22 1.33
C ARG A 39 9.48 13.19 1.09
N GLY A 40 8.69 12.75 2.05
CA GLY A 40 7.22 12.79 1.94
C GLY A 40 6.57 11.59 1.27
N LYS A 41 7.30 10.52 0.87
CA LYS A 41 6.71 9.34 0.21
C LYS A 41 5.57 8.70 1.02
N SER A 42 5.80 8.40 2.29
CA SER A 42 4.78 7.84 3.18
C SER A 42 3.65 8.83 3.45
N THR A 43 3.93 10.14 3.48
CA THR A 43 2.90 11.18 3.58
C THR A 43 2.00 11.18 2.35
N LEU A 44 2.58 11.06 1.15
CA LEU A 44 1.82 10.92 -0.10
C LEU A 44 0.96 9.64 -0.06
N ALA A 45 1.53 8.52 0.37
CA ALA A 45 0.79 7.26 0.54
C ALA A 45 -0.43 7.40 1.47
N LEU A 46 -0.25 8.06 2.61
CA LEU A 46 -1.33 8.31 3.59
C LEU A 46 -2.42 9.23 3.04
N LEU A 47 -2.05 10.26 2.25
CA LEU A 47 -3.00 11.14 1.58
C LEU A 47 -3.80 10.40 0.51
N LEU A 48 -3.12 9.62 -0.35
CA LEU A 48 -3.76 8.81 -1.39
C LEU A 48 -4.74 7.80 -0.80
N ALA A 49 -4.37 7.15 0.30
CA ALA A 49 -5.22 6.19 0.99
C ALA A 49 -6.28 6.83 1.91
N GLY A 50 -6.34 8.16 2.00
CA GLY A 50 -7.35 8.88 2.78
C GLY A 50 -7.15 8.85 4.30
N TYR A 51 -5.95 8.48 4.78
CA TYR A 51 -5.61 8.53 6.22
C TYR A 51 -5.25 9.92 6.71
N LEU A 52 -4.90 10.83 5.79
CA LEU A 52 -4.69 12.25 6.08
C LEU A 52 -5.71 13.07 5.29
N PRO A 53 -6.24 14.16 5.87
CA PRO A 53 -7.15 15.07 5.16
C PRO A 53 -6.37 15.84 4.09
N LEU A 54 -6.97 16.00 2.92
CA LEU A 54 -6.44 16.87 1.88
C LEU A 54 -6.47 18.32 2.35
N GLN A 55 -5.34 19.02 2.20
CA GLN A 55 -5.23 20.45 2.47
C GLN A 55 -5.35 21.27 1.18
N GLU A 56 -4.61 20.86 0.13
CA GLU A 56 -4.64 21.48 -1.19
C GLU A 56 -4.59 20.41 -2.28
N GLY A 57 -5.10 20.76 -3.46
CA GLY A 57 -5.15 19.86 -4.59
C GLY A 57 -6.34 18.89 -4.56
N TYR A 58 -6.31 17.88 -5.42
CA TYR A 58 -7.33 16.85 -5.44
C TYR A 58 -6.76 15.49 -5.85
N ILE A 59 -7.46 14.42 -5.44
CA ILE A 59 -7.23 13.04 -5.82
C ILE A 59 -8.52 12.50 -6.43
N ALA A 60 -8.42 11.95 -7.62
CA ALA A 60 -9.53 11.31 -8.31
C ALA A 60 -9.14 9.89 -8.77
N LEU A 61 -10.06 8.95 -8.60
CA LEU A 61 -9.97 7.60 -9.14
C LEU A 61 -11.07 7.43 -10.19
N ASP A 62 -10.69 7.09 -11.43
CA ASP A 62 -11.59 6.98 -12.58
C ASP A 62 -12.43 8.26 -12.81
N GLY A 63 -11.81 9.43 -12.59
CA GLY A 63 -12.43 10.74 -12.73
C GLY A 63 -13.37 11.14 -11.58
N ALA A 64 -13.58 10.29 -10.58
CA ALA A 64 -14.42 10.55 -9.43
C ALA A 64 -13.58 10.81 -8.16
N ALA A 65 -14.09 11.67 -7.26
CA ALA A 65 -13.49 11.85 -5.94
C ALA A 65 -13.59 10.57 -5.11
N LEU A 66 -12.63 10.36 -4.21
CA LEU A 66 -12.64 9.20 -3.33
C LEU A 66 -13.86 9.20 -2.39
N PRO A 67 -14.39 8.02 -2.03
CA PRO A 67 -15.55 7.91 -1.13
C PRO A 67 -15.21 8.47 0.25
N LYS A 68 -16.16 9.22 0.85
CA LYS A 68 -16.04 9.79 2.20
C LYS A 68 -16.31 8.77 3.31
N GLY A 69 -16.69 7.55 2.98
CA GLY A 69 -16.99 6.48 3.93
C GLY A 69 -17.18 5.14 3.23
N GLY A 70 -17.20 4.05 3.99
CA GLY A 70 -17.22 2.70 3.47
C GLY A 70 -15.84 2.22 3.02
N TYR A 71 -15.80 1.26 2.10
CA TYR A 71 -14.55 0.70 1.60
C TYR A 71 -13.82 1.71 0.70
N ASN A 72 -12.57 2.02 1.05
CA ASN A 72 -11.72 2.85 0.21
C ASN A 72 -11.07 1.96 -0.88
N PRO A 73 -11.24 2.26 -2.18
CA PRO A 73 -10.62 1.48 -3.26
C PRO A 73 -9.10 1.64 -3.35
N ILE A 74 -8.51 2.60 -2.63
CA ILE A 74 -7.06 2.77 -2.48
C ILE A 74 -6.65 2.15 -1.14
N GLN A 75 -5.93 1.05 -1.18
CA GLN A 75 -5.46 0.34 0.01
C GLN A 75 -3.97 0.55 0.23
N LEU A 76 -3.58 0.79 1.49
CA LEU A 76 -2.19 0.96 1.91
C LEU A 76 -1.74 -0.23 2.74
N ILE A 77 -0.68 -0.89 2.29
CA ILE A 77 0.06 -1.84 3.12
C ILE A 77 1.17 -1.07 3.83
N TYR A 78 1.08 -1.00 5.14
CA TYR A 78 2.04 -0.28 5.98
C TYR A 78 3.38 -0.99 6.09
N GLN A 79 4.45 -0.22 6.21
CA GLN A 79 5.77 -0.71 6.61
C GLN A 79 5.73 -1.43 7.98
N HIS A 80 4.86 -0.96 8.88
CA HIS A 80 4.63 -1.49 10.20
C HIS A 80 3.27 -2.20 10.26
N PRO A 81 3.22 -3.55 10.13
CA PRO A 81 1.98 -4.30 10.01
C PRO A 81 1.07 -4.22 11.23
N GLU A 82 1.62 -3.92 12.42
CA GLU A 82 0.86 -3.73 13.66
C GLU A 82 -0.12 -2.55 13.57
N LYS A 83 0.09 -1.62 12.64
CA LYS A 83 -0.84 -0.50 12.40
C LYS A 83 -2.05 -0.90 11.54
N ALA A 84 -2.00 -2.06 10.89
CA ALA A 84 -3.03 -2.53 9.98
C ALA A 84 -4.08 -3.42 10.65
N MET A 85 -3.86 -3.87 11.90
CA MET A 85 -4.73 -4.79 12.62
C MET A 85 -5.10 -4.27 14.00
N ASP A 86 -6.37 -4.42 14.39
CA ASP A 86 -6.81 -4.09 15.76
C ASP A 86 -6.24 -5.15 16.73
N PRO A 87 -5.43 -4.76 17.73
CA PRO A 87 -4.82 -5.70 18.66
C PRO A 87 -5.84 -6.42 19.58
N ARG A 88 -7.10 -5.96 19.59
CA ARG A 88 -8.19 -6.53 20.37
C ARG A 88 -8.97 -7.60 19.61
N TRP A 89 -8.68 -7.80 18.33
CA TRP A 89 -9.35 -8.78 17.47
C TRP A 89 -8.40 -9.92 17.14
N LYS A 90 -8.96 -11.11 16.95
CA LYS A 90 -8.20 -12.20 16.35
C LYS A 90 -7.89 -11.88 14.89
N VAL A 91 -6.78 -12.41 14.41
CA VAL A 91 -6.33 -12.17 13.03
C VAL A 91 -7.41 -12.51 12.00
N LYS A 92 -8.12 -13.64 12.19
CA LYS A 92 -9.25 -14.03 11.35
C LYS A 92 -10.29 -12.91 11.23
N ASP A 93 -10.68 -12.32 12.34
CA ASP A 93 -11.73 -11.29 12.37
C ASP A 93 -11.25 -10.01 11.66
N SER A 94 -9.96 -9.65 11.85
CA SER A 94 -9.33 -8.52 11.14
C SER A 94 -9.25 -8.73 9.63
N LEU A 95 -9.05 -9.95 9.16
CA LEU A 95 -9.05 -10.26 7.72
C LEU A 95 -10.48 -10.20 7.16
N SER A 96 -11.45 -10.83 7.83
CA SER A 96 -12.85 -10.91 7.39
C SER A 96 -13.55 -9.55 7.36
N GLU A 97 -13.08 -8.57 8.14
CA GLU A 97 -13.58 -7.20 8.08
C GLU A 97 -13.43 -6.59 6.68
N ALA A 98 -12.32 -6.89 6.01
CA ALA A 98 -12.06 -6.37 4.67
C ALA A 98 -12.77 -7.19 3.59
N TRP A 99 -12.57 -8.52 3.63
CA TRP A 99 -13.13 -9.47 2.66
C TRP A 99 -12.83 -10.91 3.08
N ASP A 100 -13.52 -11.87 2.47
CA ASP A 100 -13.27 -13.29 2.69
C ASP A 100 -12.07 -13.75 1.88
N VAL A 101 -10.91 -13.84 2.54
CA VAL A 101 -9.63 -14.23 1.90
C VAL A 101 -9.68 -15.71 1.51
N PRO A 102 -9.46 -16.06 0.22
CA PRO A 102 -9.45 -17.45 -0.22
C PRO A 102 -8.30 -18.26 0.39
N ASP A 103 -8.54 -19.53 0.69
CA ASP A 103 -7.53 -20.46 1.21
C ASP A 103 -6.30 -20.59 0.29
N GLU A 104 -6.50 -20.46 -1.03
CA GLU A 104 -5.41 -20.49 -2.01
C GLU A 104 -4.46 -19.32 -1.81
N LEU A 105 -4.98 -18.14 -1.54
CA LEU A 105 -4.19 -16.94 -1.32
C LEU A 105 -3.48 -16.98 0.03
N LEU A 106 -4.12 -17.52 1.08
CA LEU A 106 -3.48 -17.82 2.37
C LEU A 106 -2.27 -18.75 2.18
N ARG A 107 -2.44 -19.85 1.44
CA ARG A 107 -1.34 -20.79 1.14
C ARG A 107 -0.24 -20.15 0.29
N ALA A 108 -0.60 -19.37 -0.74
CA ALA A 108 0.35 -18.74 -1.65
C ALA A 108 1.29 -17.77 -0.91
N ILE A 109 0.78 -16.98 0.03
CA ILE A 109 1.61 -16.07 0.83
C ILE A 109 2.35 -16.78 1.96
N GLY A 110 2.12 -18.08 2.16
CA GLY A 110 2.72 -18.89 3.22
C GLY A 110 2.15 -18.59 4.60
N ALA A 111 0.86 -18.29 4.68
CA ALA A 111 0.14 -18.17 5.95
C ALA A 111 -0.27 -19.56 6.45
N GLU A 112 -0.07 -19.83 7.74
CA GLU A 112 -0.46 -21.08 8.38
C GLU A 112 -1.84 -20.93 9.04
N PRO A 113 -2.69 -21.98 9.01
CA PRO A 113 -4.07 -21.88 9.53
C PRO A 113 -4.16 -21.50 11.01
N ASP A 114 -3.18 -21.88 11.82
CA ASP A 114 -3.14 -21.58 13.25
C ASP A 114 -2.91 -20.08 13.53
N TRP A 115 -2.28 -19.33 12.59
CA TRP A 115 -2.10 -17.87 12.76
C TRP A 115 -3.45 -17.14 12.82
N LEU A 116 -4.47 -17.65 12.12
CA LEU A 116 -5.79 -17.03 12.05
C LEU A 116 -6.53 -17.02 13.40
N THR A 117 -6.18 -17.95 14.29
CA THR A 117 -6.78 -18.06 15.63
C THR A 117 -6.03 -17.28 16.70
N ARG A 118 -4.87 -16.72 16.36
CA ARG A 118 -4.01 -15.94 17.26
C ARG A 118 -4.42 -14.46 17.30
N TRP A 119 -3.90 -13.77 18.29
CA TRP A 119 -3.95 -12.32 18.37
C TRP A 119 -2.75 -11.72 17.62
N PRO A 120 -2.84 -10.47 17.10
CA PRO A 120 -1.73 -9.85 16.37
C PRO A 120 -0.39 -9.83 17.14
N ASN A 121 -0.43 -9.65 18.46
CA ASN A 121 0.76 -9.64 19.32
C ASN A 121 1.39 -11.01 19.59
N GLU A 122 0.75 -12.10 19.18
CA GLU A 122 1.27 -13.47 19.25
C GLU A 122 2.00 -13.91 17.98
N LEU A 123 2.04 -13.03 16.98
CA LEU A 123 2.66 -13.29 15.68
C LEU A 123 4.00 -12.55 15.55
N SER A 124 4.93 -13.14 14.80
CA SER A 124 6.15 -12.43 14.41
C SER A 124 5.82 -11.30 13.41
N GLY A 125 6.70 -10.29 13.32
CA GLY A 125 6.52 -9.19 12.37
C GLY A 125 6.33 -9.67 10.92
N GLY A 126 7.09 -10.70 10.48
CA GLY A 126 6.94 -11.25 9.13
C GLY A 126 5.64 -12.02 8.92
N GLN A 127 5.12 -12.72 9.95
CA GLN A 127 3.81 -13.36 9.91
C GLN A 127 2.69 -12.31 9.79
N LEU A 128 2.76 -11.29 10.63
CA LEU A 128 1.80 -10.21 10.63
C LEU A 128 1.82 -9.41 9.32
N GLN A 129 3.03 -9.22 8.72
CA GLN A 129 3.19 -8.55 7.43
C GLN A 129 2.45 -9.30 6.31
N ARG A 130 2.61 -10.62 6.23
CA ARG A 130 1.90 -11.46 5.24
C ARG A 130 0.38 -11.34 5.37
N LEU A 131 -0.13 -11.32 6.58
CA LEU A 131 -1.56 -11.20 6.85
C LEU A 131 -2.08 -9.78 6.56
N SER A 132 -1.29 -8.74 6.86
CA SER A 132 -1.65 -7.35 6.52
C SER A 132 -1.72 -7.12 5.00
N ILE A 133 -0.87 -7.81 4.24
CA ILE A 133 -0.92 -7.79 2.76
C ILE A 133 -2.23 -8.40 2.26
N LEU A 134 -2.61 -9.58 2.77
CA LEU A 134 -3.86 -10.24 2.38
C LEU A 134 -5.09 -9.37 2.61
N ARG A 135 -5.11 -8.60 3.69
CA ARG A 135 -6.19 -7.66 4.00
C ARG A 135 -6.38 -6.60 2.92
N ALA A 136 -5.29 -6.16 2.30
CA ALA A 136 -5.30 -5.13 1.25
C ALA A 136 -5.60 -5.68 -0.16
N LEU A 137 -5.44 -6.99 -0.39
CA LEU A 137 -5.63 -7.65 -1.70
C LEU A 137 -7.10 -8.00 -2.00
N SER A 138 -8.06 -7.21 -1.49
CA SER A 138 -9.48 -7.40 -1.82
C SER A 138 -9.75 -7.19 -3.31
N PRO A 139 -10.67 -7.97 -3.93
CA PRO A 139 -11.12 -7.72 -5.31
C PRO A 139 -11.73 -6.33 -5.54
N LYS A 140 -12.07 -5.60 -4.48
CA LYS A 140 -12.56 -4.22 -4.53
C LYS A 140 -11.44 -3.19 -4.58
N THR A 141 -10.18 -3.61 -4.34
CA THR A 141 -9.01 -2.73 -4.41
C THR A 141 -8.71 -2.37 -5.85
N ARG A 142 -8.61 -1.08 -6.14
CA ARG A 142 -8.24 -0.53 -7.45
C ARG A 142 -6.80 -0.02 -7.46
N VAL A 143 -6.35 0.49 -6.32
CA VAL A 143 -4.98 0.97 -6.14
C VAL A 143 -4.39 0.34 -4.89
N LEU A 144 -3.28 -0.35 -5.05
CA LEU A 144 -2.52 -0.93 -3.96
C LEU A 144 -1.24 -0.13 -3.74
N ILE A 145 -1.07 0.42 -2.54
CA ILE A 145 0.14 1.14 -2.15
C ILE A 145 0.92 0.24 -1.19
N ALA A 146 2.17 -0.05 -1.52
CA ALA A 146 3.07 -0.89 -0.73
C ALA A 146 4.24 -0.02 -0.21
N ASP A 147 4.22 0.38 1.07
CA ASP A 147 5.23 1.26 1.67
C ASP A 147 6.30 0.43 2.40
N GLU A 148 7.44 0.19 1.73
CA GLU A 148 8.63 -0.54 2.23
C GLU A 148 8.32 -1.91 2.86
N ILE A 149 7.29 -2.60 2.38
CA ILE A 149 6.65 -3.77 3.00
C ILE A 149 7.53 -5.01 3.15
N THR A 150 8.67 -5.06 2.50
CA THR A 150 9.58 -6.23 2.54
C THR A 150 11.02 -5.88 2.94
N ALA A 151 11.25 -4.66 3.42
CA ALA A 151 12.60 -4.18 3.73
C ALA A 151 13.30 -4.99 4.85
N SER A 152 12.54 -5.57 5.78
CA SER A 152 13.04 -6.37 6.91
C SER A 152 13.00 -7.88 6.70
N LEU A 153 12.62 -8.34 5.50
CA LEU A 153 12.44 -9.77 5.21
C LEU A 153 13.65 -10.33 4.44
N ASP A 154 13.85 -11.62 4.59
CA ASP A 154 14.86 -12.35 3.81
C ASP A 154 14.49 -12.39 2.31
N PRO A 155 15.46 -12.55 1.40
CA PRO A 155 15.23 -12.49 -0.05
C PRO A 155 14.22 -13.51 -0.59
N ILE A 156 14.13 -14.70 0.01
CA ILE A 156 13.22 -15.76 -0.43
C ILE A 156 11.78 -15.37 -0.09
N THR A 157 11.55 -14.97 1.16
CA THR A 157 10.25 -14.47 1.62
C THR A 157 9.83 -13.21 0.85
N GLN A 158 10.77 -12.29 0.59
CA GLN A 158 10.52 -11.11 -0.23
C GLN A 158 10.03 -11.50 -1.63
N ALA A 159 10.73 -12.42 -2.30
CA ALA A 159 10.36 -12.85 -3.65
C ALA A 159 8.98 -13.53 -3.67
N GLN A 160 8.67 -14.36 -2.67
CA GLN A 160 7.36 -15.02 -2.54
C GLN A 160 6.24 -13.98 -2.39
N ILE A 161 6.39 -13.03 -1.49
CA ILE A 161 5.39 -11.98 -1.24
C ILE A 161 5.13 -11.16 -2.50
N TRP A 162 6.19 -10.69 -3.16
CA TRP A 162 6.03 -9.92 -4.40
C TRP A 162 5.42 -10.73 -5.53
N SER A 163 5.71 -12.03 -5.62
CA SER A 163 5.05 -12.92 -6.60
C SER A 163 3.54 -12.95 -6.39
N VAL A 164 3.07 -13.09 -5.15
CA VAL A 164 1.65 -13.10 -4.81
C VAL A 164 1.00 -11.74 -5.13
N ILE A 165 1.63 -10.64 -4.69
CA ILE A 165 1.12 -9.28 -4.95
C ILE A 165 0.97 -9.03 -6.45
N LEU A 166 2.01 -9.35 -7.24
CA LEU A 166 1.99 -9.09 -8.68
C LEU A 166 0.95 -9.93 -9.41
N GLN A 167 0.72 -11.17 -8.99
CA GLN A 167 -0.35 -12.01 -9.53
C GLN A 167 -1.75 -11.42 -9.27
N GLU A 168 -2.01 -10.93 -8.05
CA GLU A 168 -3.29 -10.31 -7.73
C GLU A 168 -3.46 -8.93 -8.40
N VAL A 169 -2.39 -8.15 -8.50
CA VAL A 169 -2.38 -6.87 -9.24
C VAL A 169 -2.74 -7.10 -10.71
N GLU A 170 -2.15 -8.10 -11.35
CA GLU A 170 -2.44 -8.46 -12.75
C GLU A 170 -3.85 -9.04 -12.90
N ARG A 171 -4.26 -9.96 -12.01
CA ARG A 171 -5.59 -10.60 -12.04
C ARG A 171 -6.73 -9.60 -11.97
N HIS A 172 -6.57 -8.53 -11.19
CA HIS A 172 -7.62 -7.54 -10.91
C HIS A 172 -7.39 -6.18 -11.58
N ASP A 173 -6.42 -6.09 -12.49
CA ASP A 173 -6.04 -4.84 -13.19
C ASP A 173 -5.83 -3.66 -12.23
N MET A 174 -5.17 -3.93 -11.09
CA MET A 174 -4.92 -2.93 -10.07
C MET A 174 -3.77 -2.01 -10.48
N ILE A 175 -3.83 -0.76 -10.06
CA ILE A 175 -2.66 0.10 -10.00
C ILE A 175 -1.81 -0.31 -8.80
N LEU A 176 -0.51 -0.47 -9.00
CA LEU A 176 0.46 -0.67 -7.91
C LEU A 176 1.34 0.55 -7.74
N ILE A 177 1.43 1.06 -6.51
CA ILE A 177 2.42 2.07 -6.12
C ILE A 177 3.35 1.43 -5.10
N ALA A 178 4.58 1.09 -5.51
CA ALA A 178 5.59 0.53 -4.62
C ALA A 178 6.55 1.62 -4.15
N ILE A 179 6.55 1.90 -2.85
CA ILE A 179 7.50 2.80 -2.22
C ILE A 179 8.68 1.98 -1.74
N THR A 180 9.87 2.28 -2.20
CA THR A 180 11.09 1.58 -1.81
C THR A 180 12.32 2.45 -2.07
N HIS A 181 13.37 2.21 -1.30
CA HIS A 181 14.71 2.74 -1.57
C HIS A 181 15.59 1.74 -2.35
N ASN A 182 15.10 0.52 -2.59
CA ASN A 182 15.80 -0.51 -3.35
C ASN A 182 15.45 -0.41 -4.83
N GLU A 183 16.29 0.26 -5.60
CA GLU A 183 16.09 0.47 -7.04
C GLU A 183 16.09 -0.84 -7.83
N ALA A 184 16.91 -1.83 -7.44
CA ALA A 184 16.95 -3.14 -8.10
C ALA A 184 15.61 -3.88 -7.96
N LEU A 185 15.00 -3.84 -6.77
CA LEU A 185 13.64 -4.35 -6.55
C LEU A 185 12.63 -3.57 -7.39
N ALA A 186 12.67 -2.22 -7.35
CA ALA A 186 11.76 -1.36 -8.10
C ALA A 186 11.74 -1.70 -9.60
N ARG A 187 12.91 -1.83 -10.23
CA ARG A 187 13.04 -2.21 -11.65
C ARG A 187 12.48 -3.60 -11.98
N ARG A 188 12.45 -4.49 -11.01
CA ARG A 188 11.94 -5.86 -11.19
C ARG A 188 10.43 -5.94 -11.09
N ILE A 189 9.80 -5.13 -10.23
CA ILE A 189 8.36 -5.23 -9.92
C ILE A 189 7.50 -4.15 -10.57
N CYS A 190 8.09 -3.02 -10.97
CA CYS A 190 7.38 -1.88 -11.54
C CYS A 190 7.74 -1.61 -13.00
N THR A 191 6.81 -0.99 -13.72
CA THR A 191 6.96 -0.60 -15.14
C THR A 191 7.47 0.83 -15.31
N ARG A 192 7.21 1.69 -14.31
CA ARG A 192 7.68 3.09 -14.29
C ARG A 192 8.31 3.40 -12.94
N LEU A 193 9.43 4.13 -12.98
CA LEU A 193 10.12 4.63 -11.80
C LEU A 193 10.02 6.15 -11.77
N VAL A 194 9.68 6.70 -10.61
CA VAL A 194 9.55 8.15 -10.38
C VAL A 194 10.24 8.49 -9.07
N HIS A 195 11.08 9.50 -9.07
CA HIS A 195 11.62 10.06 -7.83
C HIS A 195 10.64 11.08 -7.27
N VAL A 196 10.39 11.03 -5.96
CA VAL A 196 9.46 11.98 -5.32
C VAL A 196 9.93 13.43 -5.48
N ASP A 197 11.26 13.65 -5.56
CA ASP A 197 11.83 14.96 -5.79
C ASP A 197 11.49 15.53 -7.19
N ASP A 198 11.30 14.68 -8.19
CA ASP A 198 10.91 15.08 -9.56
C ASP A 198 9.42 15.47 -9.64
N LEU A 199 8.62 15.11 -8.65
CA LEU A 199 7.20 15.47 -8.55
C LEU A 199 6.98 16.81 -7.86
N GLN A 200 7.98 17.31 -7.13
CA GLN A 200 7.92 18.58 -6.40
C GLN A 200 8.45 19.70 -7.30
N ALA A 201 7.56 20.57 -7.74
CA ALA A 201 7.87 21.73 -8.58
C ALA A 201 8.37 22.92 -7.75
#